data_d4056d43e7dbc2ffaaf4a86d6b0a8c28
#
_entry.id   d4056d43e7dbc2ffaaf4a86d6b0a8c28
#
_cell.length_a   1.000
_cell.length_b   1.000
_cell.length_c   1.000
_cell.angle_alpha   90.00
_cell.angle_beta   90.00
_cell.angle_gamma   90.00
#
_symmetry.space_group_name_H-M   'P 1'
#
loop_
_entity.id
_entity.type
_entity.pdbx_description
1 polymer ?
#
loop_
_entity_poly.entity_id
_entity_poly.type
_entity_poly.pdbx_seq_one_letter_code
_entity_poly.pdbx_strand_id
1 'polypeptide(L)'
;MVVQEDVCNGCGYCVPACPFGVLDQREDDGRVWKCTLCYDRLKDDQEPACAQACPTNSIQFGELTELHERAEHRLGHLQQSGQDKAQLYLADADDGIGGAGAFFLLLDEPEVYGLPPDPVDTRRDLGEIWAAAGAAALALGAGLAAAVVGGRK
;
A
#
# COMPACT_ATOMS: atom_id res chain seq x y z
N MET A 1 -2.89 0.22 7.73
CA MET A 1 -3.52 1.54 8.04
C MET A 1 -5.02 1.36 8.19
N VAL A 2 -5.62 1.85 9.26
CA VAL A 2 -7.07 1.82 9.51
C VAL A 2 -7.54 3.26 9.63
N VAL A 3 -8.66 3.61 8.98
CA VAL A 3 -9.31 4.90 9.15
C VAL A 3 -10.18 4.84 10.40
N GLN A 4 -9.97 5.78 11.33
CA GLN A 4 -10.80 5.90 12.53
C GLN A 4 -11.99 6.80 12.20
N GLU A 5 -13.15 6.18 12.00
CA GLU A 5 -14.35 6.88 11.53
C GLU A 5 -14.86 7.93 12.52
N ASP A 6 -14.72 7.68 13.81
CA ASP A 6 -15.10 8.58 14.90
C ASP A 6 -14.22 9.83 15.05
N VAL A 7 -13.00 9.77 14.50
CA VAL A 7 -12.03 10.90 14.51
C VAL A 7 -11.99 11.63 13.17
N CYS A 8 -12.43 10.95 12.09
CA CYS A 8 -12.41 11.52 10.74
C CYS A 8 -13.33 12.74 10.63
N ASN A 9 -12.76 13.90 10.28
CA ASN A 9 -13.50 15.16 10.08
C ASN A 9 -13.88 15.43 8.61
N GLY A 10 -13.61 14.49 7.69
CA GLY A 10 -13.96 14.62 6.29
C GLY A 10 -13.10 15.60 5.47
N CYS A 11 -11.91 15.98 5.94
CA CYS A 11 -11.07 16.97 5.22
C CYS A 11 -10.56 16.49 3.85
N GLY A 12 -10.59 15.20 3.56
CA GLY A 12 -10.24 14.60 2.26
C GLY A 12 -8.77 14.59 1.88
N TYR A 13 -7.85 15.20 2.66
CA TYR A 13 -6.43 15.29 2.31
C TYR A 13 -5.73 13.93 2.14
N CYS A 14 -6.17 12.91 2.86
CA CYS A 14 -5.60 11.56 2.77
C CYS A 14 -5.93 10.85 1.46
N VAL A 15 -6.99 11.25 0.75
CA VAL A 15 -7.41 10.64 -0.52
C VAL A 15 -6.34 10.85 -1.60
N PRO A 16 -5.98 12.09 -1.98
CA PRO A 16 -4.93 12.33 -2.97
C PRO A 16 -3.52 11.98 -2.46
N ALA A 17 -3.33 11.89 -1.14
CA ALA A 17 -2.03 11.52 -0.57
C ALA A 17 -1.78 10.00 -0.55
N CYS A 18 -2.79 9.19 -0.84
CA CYS A 18 -2.63 7.73 -0.86
C CYS A 18 -1.96 7.28 -2.16
N PRO A 19 -0.74 6.70 -2.11
CA PRO A 19 -0.05 6.26 -3.32
C PRO A 19 -0.74 5.11 -4.04
N PHE A 20 -1.62 4.38 -3.34
CA PHE A 20 -2.34 3.23 -3.87
C PHE A 20 -3.77 3.57 -4.34
N GLY A 21 -4.24 4.80 -4.14
CA GLY A 21 -5.59 5.22 -4.52
C GLY A 21 -6.73 4.43 -3.86
N VAL A 22 -6.48 3.81 -2.70
CA VAL A 22 -7.44 2.91 -2.03
C VAL A 22 -8.35 3.60 -1.01
N LEU A 23 -8.19 4.91 -0.84
CA LEU A 23 -9.03 5.72 0.04
C LEU A 23 -10.13 6.37 -0.77
N ASP A 24 -11.35 6.28 -0.28
CA ASP A 24 -12.50 6.91 -0.89
C ASP A 24 -13.25 7.78 0.12
N GLN A 25 -13.95 8.79 -0.37
CA GLN A 25 -14.69 9.74 0.45
C GLN A 25 -16.19 9.54 0.26
N ARG A 26 -16.92 9.38 1.35
CA ARG A 26 -18.37 9.21 1.31
C ARG A 26 -19.03 10.52 0.86
N GLU A 27 -20.04 10.41 0.01
CA GLU A 27 -20.77 11.57 -0.48
C GLU A 27 -21.72 12.17 0.56
N ASP A 28 -22.20 11.35 1.51
CA ASP A 28 -23.21 11.74 2.50
C ASP A 28 -22.64 12.53 3.67
N ASP A 29 -21.52 12.08 4.26
CA ASP A 29 -20.92 12.68 5.47
C ASP A 29 -19.49 13.22 5.24
N GLY A 30 -18.94 13.02 4.05
CA GLY A 30 -17.60 13.46 3.67
C GLY A 30 -16.47 12.69 4.35
N ARG A 31 -16.76 11.69 5.17
CA ARG A 31 -15.72 10.91 5.84
C ARG A 31 -15.03 9.97 4.88
N VAL A 32 -13.76 9.71 5.16
CA VAL A 32 -12.94 8.82 4.34
C VAL A 32 -13.04 7.40 4.86
N TRP A 33 -13.08 6.46 3.93
CA TRP A 33 -13.11 5.03 4.25
C TRP A 33 -12.19 4.23 3.32
N LYS A 34 -11.89 3.02 3.71
CA LYS A 34 -11.21 2.00 2.91
C LYS A 34 -11.50 0.61 3.48
N CYS A 35 -11.16 -0.42 2.72
CA CYS A 35 -11.21 -1.79 3.21
C CYS A 35 -10.39 -1.94 4.52
N THR A 36 -11.01 -2.46 5.57
CA THR A 36 -10.39 -2.75 6.88
C THR A 36 -9.80 -4.16 6.96
N LEU A 37 -9.88 -4.95 5.89
CA LEU A 37 -9.62 -6.40 5.88
C LEU A 37 -10.52 -7.17 6.87
N CYS A 38 -11.71 -6.63 7.15
CA CYS A 38 -12.65 -7.20 8.11
C CYS A 38 -12.00 -7.50 9.49
N TYR A 39 -11.21 -6.54 10.00
CA TYR A 39 -10.42 -6.71 11.22
C TYR A 39 -11.22 -7.26 12.40
N ASP A 40 -12.49 -6.83 12.57
CA ASP A 40 -13.35 -7.32 13.64
C ASP A 40 -13.72 -8.79 13.46
N ARG A 41 -13.98 -9.22 12.21
CA ARG A 41 -14.24 -10.63 11.91
C ARG A 41 -13.00 -11.49 12.13
N LEU A 42 -11.82 -11.00 11.77
CA LEU A 42 -10.55 -11.71 11.98
C LEU A 42 -10.24 -11.91 13.47
N LYS A 43 -10.62 -10.98 14.33
CA LYS A 43 -10.49 -11.14 15.78
C LYS A 43 -11.37 -12.28 16.33
N ASP A 44 -12.47 -12.55 15.68
CA ASP A 44 -13.42 -13.59 16.03
C ASP A 44 -13.19 -14.90 15.24
N ASP A 45 -11.98 -15.09 14.70
CA ASP A 45 -11.57 -16.24 13.89
C ASP A 45 -12.48 -16.50 12.68
N GLN A 46 -13.07 -15.44 12.11
CA GLN A 46 -13.91 -15.51 10.93
C GLN A 46 -13.17 -15.02 9.69
N GLU A 47 -13.46 -15.63 8.55
CA GLU A 47 -12.96 -15.13 7.26
C GLU A 47 -13.51 -13.74 6.93
N PRO A 48 -12.75 -12.93 6.13
CA PRO A 48 -13.28 -11.71 5.54
C PRO A 48 -14.59 -11.95 4.78
N ALA A 49 -15.53 -11.03 4.91
CA ALA A 49 -16.86 -11.19 4.34
C ALA A 49 -16.85 -11.37 2.80
N CYS A 50 -15.92 -10.72 2.11
CA CYS A 50 -15.77 -10.85 0.65
C CYS A 50 -15.27 -12.24 0.23
N ALA A 51 -14.36 -12.85 0.98
CA ALA A 51 -13.90 -14.22 0.74
C ALA A 51 -15.02 -15.21 0.99
N GLN A 52 -15.71 -15.10 2.13
CA GLN A 52 -16.83 -15.97 2.49
C GLN A 52 -17.99 -15.88 1.48
N ALA A 53 -18.25 -14.70 0.93
CA ALA A 53 -19.37 -14.48 0.00
C ALA A 53 -19.03 -14.82 -1.45
N CYS A 54 -17.78 -15.12 -1.80
CA CYS A 54 -17.36 -15.34 -3.17
C CYS A 54 -17.75 -16.73 -3.68
N PRO A 55 -18.76 -16.90 -4.54
CA PRO A 55 -19.24 -18.22 -4.97
C PRO A 55 -18.24 -18.94 -5.89
N THR A 56 -17.35 -18.19 -6.54
CA THR A 56 -16.33 -18.72 -7.45
C THR A 56 -14.99 -18.98 -6.79
N ASN A 57 -14.87 -18.65 -5.50
CA ASN A 57 -13.62 -18.71 -4.74
C ASN A 57 -12.47 -17.90 -5.42
N SER A 58 -12.83 -16.81 -6.10
CA SER A 58 -11.85 -15.90 -6.72
C SER A 58 -11.20 -14.99 -5.69
N ILE A 59 -11.90 -14.70 -4.59
CA ILE A 59 -11.36 -13.99 -3.44
C ILE A 59 -11.08 -15.05 -2.37
N GLN A 60 -9.83 -15.19 -1.99
CA GLN A 60 -9.37 -16.19 -1.05
C GLN A 60 -8.73 -15.54 0.17
N PHE A 61 -8.80 -16.23 1.30
CA PHE A 61 -8.17 -15.84 2.54
C PHE A 61 -7.52 -17.07 3.18
N GLY A 62 -6.32 -16.92 3.73
CA GLY A 62 -5.57 -18.00 4.36
C GLY A 62 -4.11 -17.63 4.60
N GLU A 63 -3.31 -18.63 4.88
CA GLU A 63 -1.87 -18.47 5.04
C GLU A 63 -1.23 -17.97 3.74
N LEU A 64 -0.41 -16.93 3.86
CA LEU A 64 0.15 -16.22 2.71
C LEU A 64 0.97 -17.15 1.81
N THR A 65 1.79 -18.02 2.40
CA THR A 65 2.62 -18.96 1.66
C THR A 65 1.79 -19.93 0.83
N GLU A 66 0.72 -20.50 1.41
CA GLU A 66 -0.17 -21.42 0.70
C GLU A 66 -0.92 -20.71 -0.44
N LEU A 67 -1.32 -19.47 -0.22
CA LEU A 67 -1.99 -18.67 -1.24
C LEU A 67 -1.04 -18.31 -2.39
N HIS A 68 0.22 -18.01 -2.10
CA HIS A 68 1.26 -17.79 -3.12
C HIS A 68 1.46 -19.03 -3.99
N GLU A 69 1.73 -20.18 -3.39
CA GLU A 69 1.92 -21.45 -4.12
C GLU A 69 0.72 -21.76 -5.02
N ARG A 70 -0.49 -21.56 -4.51
CA ARG A 70 -1.73 -21.76 -5.28
C ARG A 70 -1.84 -20.78 -6.45
N ALA A 71 -1.47 -19.52 -6.24
CA ALA A 71 -1.52 -18.49 -7.26
C ALA A 71 -0.48 -18.72 -8.36
N GLU A 72 0.75 -19.10 -8.00
CA GLU A 72 1.81 -19.47 -8.94
C GLU A 72 1.40 -20.67 -9.81
N HIS A 73 0.84 -21.70 -9.20
CA HIS A 73 0.32 -22.86 -9.92
C HIS A 73 -0.79 -22.44 -10.90
N ARG A 74 -1.71 -21.57 -10.46
CA ARG A 74 -2.78 -21.05 -11.31
C ARG A 74 -2.23 -20.20 -12.45
N LEU A 75 -1.24 -19.34 -12.18
CA LEU A 75 -0.55 -18.54 -13.18
C LEU A 75 0.06 -19.42 -14.26
N GLY A 76 0.79 -20.48 -13.88
CA GLY A 76 1.38 -21.43 -14.82
C GLY A 76 0.34 -22.09 -15.74
N HIS A 77 -0.82 -22.44 -15.22
CA HIS A 77 -1.92 -22.98 -16.03
C HIS A 77 -2.50 -21.95 -17.00
N LEU A 78 -2.65 -20.70 -16.58
CA LEU A 78 -3.16 -19.62 -17.43
C LEU A 78 -2.21 -19.33 -18.59
N GLN A 79 -0.92 -19.25 -18.33
CA GLN A 79 0.10 -19.04 -19.36
C GLN A 79 0.15 -20.19 -20.37
N GLN A 80 0.08 -21.45 -19.90
CA GLN A 80 -0.02 -22.61 -20.77
C GLN A 80 -1.29 -22.64 -21.62
N SER A 81 -2.36 -22.02 -21.17
CA SER A 81 -3.63 -21.90 -21.91
C SER A 81 -3.70 -20.70 -22.86
N GLY A 82 -2.59 -19.95 -23.02
CA GLY A 82 -2.49 -18.83 -23.95
C GLY A 82 -2.83 -17.47 -23.35
N GLN A 83 -2.86 -17.37 -22.01
CA GLN A 83 -3.00 -16.08 -21.29
C GLN A 83 -1.60 -15.54 -21.00
N ASP A 84 -0.88 -15.10 -22.01
CA ASP A 84 0.53 -14.71 -21.90
C ASP A 84 0.75 -13.46 -21.02
N LYS A 85 -0.27 -12.63 -20.85
CA LYS A 85 -0.23 -11.44 -20.00
C LYS A 85 -0.56 -11.71 -18.53
N ALA A 86 -0.96 -12.95 -18.21
CA ALA A 86 -1.29 -13.29 -16.83
C ALA A 86 -0.06 -13.11 -15.94
N GLN A 87 -0.24 -12.41 -14.82
CA GLN A 87 0.84 -12.06 -13.89
C GLN A 87 0.35 -11.99 -12.45
N LEU A 88 1.25 -12.17 -11.50
CA LEU A 88 1.02 -11.87 -10.10
C LEU A 88 1.42 -10.41 -9.82
N TYR A 89 0.57 -9.69 -9.11
CA TYR A 89 0.77 -8.30 -8.75
C TYR A 89 0.79 -8.15 -7.24
N LEU A 90 1.81 -7.50 -6.68
CA LEU A 90 2.09 -7.34 -5.26
C LEU A 90 2.36 -8.67 -4.51
N ALA A 91 2.85 -9.68 -5.21
CA ALA A 91 3.15 -10.99 -4.64
C ALA A 91 4.59 -11.09 -4.10
N ASP A 92 5.53 -10.34 -4.69
CA ASP A 92 6.95 -10.43 -4.36
C ASP A 92 7.39 -9.40 -3.33
N ALA A 93 8.41 -9.76 -2.53
CA ALA A 93 9.04 -8.82 -1.59
C ALA A 93 9.77 -7.67 -2.30
N ASP A 94 10.17 -7.87 -3.56
CA ASP A 94 10.88 -6.91 -4.40
C ASP A 94 9.95 -6.09 -5.32
N ASP A 95 8.65 -6.13 -5.08
CA ASP A 95 7.61 -5.44 -5.87
C ASP A 95 7.57 -3.90 -5.70
N GLY A 96 8.58 -3.32 -5.08
CA GLY A 96 8.68 -1.87 -4.82
C GLY A 96 8.02 -1.41 -3.52
N ILE A 97 7.20 -2.24 -2.88
CA ILE A 97 6.53 -1.94 -1.61
C ILE A 97 6.96 -2.83 -0.44
N GLY A 98 7.84 -3.79 -0.70
CA GLY A 98 8.38 -4.68 0.33
C GLY A 98 7.47 -5.86 0.69
N GLY A 99 6.62 -6.28 -0.26
CA GLY A 99 5.61 -7.32 -0.10
C GLY A 99 4.31 -6.81 0.52
N ALA A 100 3.20 -7.29 0.01
CA ALA A 100 1.87 -6.98 0.50
C ALA A 100 1.23 -8.18 1.19
N GLY A 101 0.38 -7.93 2.19
CA GLY A 101 -0.48 -8.95 2.79
C GLY A 101 -1.71 -9.30 1.93
N ALA A 102 -1.77 -8.74 0.71
CA ALA A 102 -2.79 -9.05 -0.30
C ALA A 102 -2.15 -8.87 -1.67
N PHE A 103 -2.38 -9.81 -2.57
CA PHE A 103 -1.86 -9.79 -3.93
C PHE A 103 -2.96 -10.19 -4.93
N PHE A 104 -2.71 -9.96 -6.21
CA PHE A 104 -3.69 -10.20 -7.26
C PHE A 104 -3.08 -11.08 -8.36
N LEU A 105 -3.88 -11.99 -8.90
CA LEU A 105 -3.62 -12.67 -10.15
C LEU A 105 -4.37 -11.93 -11.25
N LEU A 106 -3.65 -11.14 -12.01
CA LEU A 106 -4.19 -10.33 -13.12
C LEU A 106 -4.09 -11.10 -14.44
N LEU A 107 -5.03 -10.88 -15.35
CA LEU A 107 -5.04 -11.47 -16.69
C LEU A 107 -4.53 -10.49 -17.77
N ASP A 108 -4.29 -9.24 -17.41
CA ASP A 108 -3.77 -8.18 -18.27
C ASP A 108 -2.87 -7.25 -17.44
N GLU A 109 -2.35 -6.19 -18.07
CA GLU A 109 -1.49 -5.20 -17.42
C GLU A 109 -2.22 -4.49 -16.25
N PRO A 110 -1.51 -4.11 -15.18
CA PRO A 110 -2.10 -3.50 -13.99
C PRO A 110 -2.95 -2.27 -14.29
N GLU A 111 -2.55 -1.46 -15.27
CA GLU A 111 -3.25 -0.22 -15.67
C GLU A 111 -4.67 -0.48 -16.18
N VAL A 112 -4.93 -1.65 -16.77
CA VAL A 112 -6.28 -2.05 -17.22
C VAL A 112 -7.25 -2.14 -16.04
N TYR A 113 -6.72 -2.46 -14.87
CA TYR A 113 -7.47 -2.56 -13.61
C TYR A 113 -7.41 -1.27 -12.77
N GLY A 114 -6.79 -0.20 -13.29
CA GLY A 114 -6.60 1.04 -12.54
C GLY A 114 -5.54 0.94 -11.45
N LEU A 115 -4.67 -0.08 -11.51
CA LEU A 115 -3.57 -0.28 -10.57
C LEU A 115 -2.29 0.40 -11.11
N PRO A 116 -1.42 0.96 -10.24
CA PRO A 116 -0.14 1.51 -10.67
C PRO A 116 0.77 0.38 -11.19
N PRO A 117 1.43 0.55 -12.37
CA PRO A 117 2.28 -0.48 -12.95
C PRO A 117 3.56 -0.71 -12.12
N ASP A 118 4.02 0.32 -11.41
CA ASP A 118 5.24 0.30 -10.60
C ASP A 118 4.93 0.94 -9.24
N PRO A 119 4.32 0.18 -8.31
CA PRO A 119 4.00 0.69 -6.99
C PRO A 119 5.28 0.92 -6.19
N VAL A 120 5.36 2.06 -5.50
CA VAL A 120 6.54 2.46 -4.71
C VAL A 120 6.14 2.70 -3.26
N ASP A 121 6.88 2.09 -2.33
CA ASP A 121 6.76 2.44 -0.90
C ASP A 121 7.26 3.88 -0.70
N THR A 122 6.37 4.77 -0.27
CA THR A 122 6.70 6.16 0.03
C THR A 122 7.74 6.32 1.14
N ARG A 123 8.04 5.26 1.88
CA ARG A 123 9.05 5.24 2.94
C ARG A 123 10.42 4.74 2.46
N ARG A 124 10.54 4.28 1.21
CA ARG A 124 11.77 3.70 0.66
C ARG A 124 12.97 4.63 0.89
N ASP A 125 12.81 5.90 0.62
CA ASP A 125 13.88 6.90 0.68
C ASP A 125 13.94 7.65 2.02
N LEU A 126 13.19 7.19 3.03
CA LEU A 126 13.07 7.90 4.32
C LEU A 126 14.42 8.05 5.02
N GLY A 127 15.29 7.06 4.94
CA GLY A 127 16.64 7.12 5.49
C GLY A 127 17.49 8.22 4.88
N GLU A 128 17.45 8.35 3.56
CA GLU A 128 18.19 9.38 2.82
C GLU A 128 17.61 10.78 3.09
N ILE A 129 16.29 10.90 3.16
CA ILE A 129 15.59 12.16 3.48
C ILE A 129 16.01 12.65 4.89
N TRP A 130 16.03 11.76 5.88
CA TRP A 130 16.46 12.09 7.23
C TRP A 130 17.94 12.45 7.30
N ALA A 131 18.80 11.75 6.57
CA ALA A 131 20.23 12.09 6.50
C ALA A 131 20.45 13.46 5.86
N ALA A 132 19.77 13.77 4.77
CA ALA A 132 19.82 15.08 4.12
C ALA A 132 19.29 16.20 5.02
N ALA A 133 18.17 15.98 5.71
CA ALA A 133 17.62 16.94 6.68
C ALA A 133 18.57 17.19 7.85
N GLY A 134 19.22 16.14 8.37
CA GLY A 134 20.25 16.27 9.41
C GLY A 134 21.47 17.07 8.96
N ALA A 135 21.98 16.81 7.75
CA ALA A 135 23.08 17.57 7.16
C ALA A 135 22.73 19.06 6.99
N ALA A 136 21.52 19.35 6.50
CA ALA A 136 21.03 20.73 6.36
C ALA A 136 20.92 21.44 7.72
N ALA A 137 20.40 20.76 8.73
CA ALA A 137 20.30 21.30 10.09
C ALA A 137 21.68 21.63 10.69
N LEU A 138 22.66 20.73 10.49
CA LEU A 138 24.04 20.95 10.94
C LEU A 138 24.68 22.15 10.23
N ALA A 139 24.50 22.28 8.91
CA ALA A 139 25.01 23.40 8.13
C ALA A 139 24.40 24.73 8.58
N LEU A 140 23.09 24.77 8.81
CA LEU A 140 22.41 25.95 9.34
C LEU A 140 22.89 26.32 10.75
N GLY A 141 23.04 25.33 11.63
CA GLY A 141 23.55 25.53 12.98
C GLY A 141 24.98 26.05 12.99
N ALA A 142 25.87 25.54 12.14
CA ALA A 142 27.22 26.02 11.98
C ALA A 142 27.27 27.46 11.44
N GLY A 143 26.42 27.79 10.44
CA GLY A 143 26.29 29.13 9.90
C GLY A 143 25.82 30.12 10.93
N LEU A 144 24.81 29.79 11.72
CA LEU A 144 24.34 30.65 12.83
C LEU A 144 25.42 30.86 13.88
N ALA A 145 26.13 29.79 14.29
CA ALA A 145 27.23 29.91 15.26
C ALA A 145 28.34 30.83 14.75
N ALA A 146 28.74 30.67 13.48
CA ALA A 146 29.75 31.51 12.84
C ALA A 146 29.32 32.98 12.79
N ALA A 147 28.04 33.26 12.47
CA ALA A 147 27.50 34.61 12.44
C ALA A 147 27.50 35.29 13.83
N VAL A 148 27.11 34.53 14.88
CA VAL A 148 27.08 35.02 16.25
C VAL A 148 28.49 35.30 16.79
N VAL A 149 29.46 34.39 16.51
CA VAL A 149 30.85 34.53 16.95
C VAL A 149 31.57 35.61 16.14
N GLY A 150 31.35 35.67 14.81
CA GLY A 150 31.94 36.65 13.91
C GLY A 150 31.42 38.09 14.11
N GLY A 151 30.15 38.26 14.51
CA GLY A 151 29.54 39.54 14.78
C GLY A 151 29.92 40.22 16.13
N ARG A 152 30.75 39.50 16.94
CA ARG A 152 31.25 40.02 18.23
C ARG A 152 32.59 40.80 18.12
N LYS A 153 33.03 41.16 16.93
CA LYS A 153 34.23 41.99 16.75
C LYS A 153 33.88 43.48 16.55
#